data_f0944369363a1f11ef489b887bae3fa3
#
_entry.id   f0944369363a1f11ef489b887bae3fa3
#
_cell.length_a   1.000
_cell.length_b   1.000
_cell.length_c   1.000
_cell.angle_alpha   90.00
_cell.angle_beta   90.00
_cell.angle_gamma   90.00
#
_symmetry.space_group_name_H-M   'P 1'
#
loop_
_entity.id
_entity.type
_entity.pdbx_description
1 polymer ?
#
loop_
_entity_poly.entity_id
_entity_poly.type
_entity_poly.pdbx_seq_one_letter_code
_entity_poly.pdbx_strand_id
1 'polypeptide(L)'
;MLKSGERLEPLGNGVEIIVSHKFAFTTDTILLADFANHRKTDKVVDLCTGCGIIPLLLSRENAPAEIKGVEIFPEGADMMSRSVKHN
;
A
#
# COMPACT_ATOMS: atom_id res chain seq x y z
N MET A 1 -1.52 13.76 11.50
CA MET A 1 -1.12 12.63 10.64
C MET A 1 -1.27 12.95 9.16
N LEU A 2 -2.45 13.39 8.72
CA LEU A 2 -2.63 13.77 7.32
C LEU A 2 -2.04 15.14 7.05
N LYS A 3 -1.38 15.27 5.88
CA LYS A 3 -0.86 16.54 5.39
C LYS A 3 -1.86 17.16 4.40
N SER A 4 -1.62 18.44 4.03
CA SER A 4 -2.48 19.11 3.08
C SER A 4 -2.60 18.32 1.77
N GLY A 5 -3.83 18.20 1.26
CA GLY A 5 -4.10 17.46 0.03
C GLY A 5 -4.16 15.95 0.18
N GLU A 6 -3.98 15.42 1.38
CA GLU A 6 -4.05 13.99 1.66
C GLU A 6 -5.41 13.61 2.24
N ARG A 7 -5.80 12.35 2.02
CA ARG A 7 -7.00 11.78 2.61
C ARG A 7 -6.80 10.28 2.88
N LEU A 8 -7.62 9.70 3.75
CA LEU A 8 -7.64 8.26 4.00
C LEU A 8 -8.67 7.60 3.09
N GLU A 9 -8.29 6.47 2.51
CA GLU A 9 -9.17 5.61 1.72
C GLU A 9 -9.23 4.23 2.37
N PRO A 10 -10.44 3.67 2.55
CA PRO A 10 -10.57 2.30 3.07
C PRO A 10 -10.23 1.27 1.99
N LEU A 11 -9.52 0.22 2.40
CA LEU A 11 -9.16 -0.89 1.51
C LEU A 11 -9.87 -2.20 1.85
N GLY A 12 -10.70 -2.20 2.90
CA GLY A 12 -11.37 -3.39 3.41
C GLY A 12 -10.63 -3.99 4.60
N ASN A 13 -11.33 -4.80 5.38
CA ASN A 13 -10.83 -5.44 6.60
C ASN A 13 -10.17 -4.47 7.59
N GLY A 14 -10.66 -3.22 7.64
CA GLY A 14 -10.13 -2.21 8.56
C GLY A 14 -8.82 -1.56 8.12
N VAL A 15 -8.27 -1.94 6.98
CA VAL A 15 -7.05 -1.34 6.45
C VAL A 15 -7.37 -0.06 5.70
N GLU A 16 -6.60 0.99 5.97
CA GLU A 16 -6.76 2.30 5.33
C GLU A 16 -5.42 2.78 4.77
N ILE A 17 -5.48 3.55 3.69
CA ILE A 17 -4.30 4.11 3.04
C ILE A 17 -4.41 5.62 2.92
N ILE A 18 -3.28 6.30 3.08
CA ILE A 18 -3.16 7.73 2.80
C ILE A 18 -2.92 7.91 1.31
N VAL A 19 -3.78 8.67 0.66
CA VAL A 19 -3.66 8.99 -0.77
C VAL A 19 -3.71 10.49 -0.98
N SER A 20 -3.23 10.93 -2.15
CA SER A 20 -3.28 12.32 -2.57
C SER A 20 -3.55 12.36 -4.08
N HIS A 21 -3.71 13.57 -4.62
CA HIS A 21 -3.89 13.73 -6.07
C HIS A 21 -2.69 13.14 -6.85
N LYS A 22 -1.48 13.33 -6.31
CA LYS A 22 -0.25 12.84 -6.95
C LYS A 22 -0.02 11.35 -6.75
N PHE A 23 -0.36 10.83 -5.58
CA PHE A 23 -0.19 9.43 -5.21
C PHE A 23 -1.54 8.81 -4.89
N ALA A 24 -2.16 8.24 -5.89
CA ALA A 24 -3.43 7.53 -5.79
C ALA A 24 -3.28 6.16 -6.48
N PHE A 25 -4.37 5.45 -6.60
CA PHE A 25 -4.37 4.14 -7.24
C PHE A 25 -5.62 3.97 -8.10
N THR A 26 -5.59 2.97 -8.98
CA THR A 26 -6.68 2.65 -9.89
C THR A 26 -7.13 1.20 -9.69
N THR A 27 -8.22 0.84 -10.37
CA THR A 27 -8.70 -0.54 -10.39
C THR A 27 -7.63 -1.52 -10.87
N ASP A 28 -6.79 -1.11 -11.82
CA ASP A 28 -5.70 -1.95 -12.32
C ASP A 28 -4.73 -2.36 -11.22
N THR A 29 -4.44 -1.45 -10.29
CA THR A 29 -3.57 -1.74 -9.14
C THR A 29 -4.18 -2.82 -8.25
N ILE A 30 -5.49 -2.73 -7.99
CA ILE A 30 -6.22 -3.71 -7.19
C ILE A 30 -6.19 -5.08 -7.87
N LEU A 31 -6.42 -5.12 -9.18
CA LEU A 31 -6.38 -6.36 -9.96
C LEU A 31 -4.97 -6.98 -9.95
N LEU A 32 -3.93 -6.16 -10.02
CA LEU A 32 -2.55 -6.64 -9.96
C LEU A 32 -2.26 -7.30 -8.61
N ALA A 33 -2.69 -6.69 -7.51
CA ALA A 33 -2.51 -7.27 -6.18
C ALA A 33 -3.20 -8.64 -6.07
N ASP A 34 -4.44 -8.76 -6.58
CA ASP A 34 -5.16 -10.02 -6.58
C ASP A 34 -4.46 -11.07 -7.46
N PHE A 35 -3.93 -10.64 -8.61
CA PHE A 35 -3.22 -11.52 -9.55
C PHE A 35 -1.93 -12.08 -8.98
N ALA A 36 -1.27 -11.36 -8.09
CA ALA A 36 0.02 -11.75 -7.51
C ALA A 36 -0.03 -13.11 -6.80
N ASN A 37 -1.20 -13.46 -6.23
CA ASN A 37 -1.47 -14.78 -5.66
C ASN A 37 -0.35 -15.28 -4.73
N HIS A 38 0.05 -14.45 -3.78
CA HIS A 38 1.10 -14.77 -2.81
C HIS A 38 0.66 -15.84 -1.81
N ARG A 39 1.64 -16.48 -1.17
CA ARG A 39 1.42 -17.41 -0.07
C ARG A 39 1.79 -16.75 1.25
N LYS A 40 1.26 -17.26 2.37
CA LYS A 40 1.55 -16.74 3.71
C LYS A 40 3.02 -16.83 4.09
N THR A 41 3.77 -17.73 3.45
CA THR A 41 5.19 -17.93 3.71
C THR A 41 6.10 -17.06 2.83
N ASP A 42 5.52 -16.35 1.86
CA ASP A 42 6.28 -15.57 0.90
C ASP A 42 6.82 -14.28 1.52
N LYS A 43 7.98 -13.86 1.01
CA LYS A 43 8.52 -12.52 1.22
C LYS A 43 8.32 -11.74 -0.08
N VAL A 44 7.63 -10.63 0.01
CA VAL A 44 7.22 -9.84 -1.14
C VAL A 44 7.92 -8.50 -1.16
N VAL A 45 8.38 -8.08 -2.32
CA VAL A 45 8.90 -6.73 -2.55
C VAL A 45 8.10 -6.10 -3.66
N ASP A 46 7.56 -4.90 -3.39
CA ASP A 46 6.84 -4.11 -4.38
C ASP A 46 7.73 -2.96 -4.83
N LEU A 47 8.23 -3.05 -6.05
CA LEU A 47 9.05 -1.99 -6.65
C LEU A 47 8.15 -0.89 -7.20
N CYS A 48 8.54 0.37 -6.98
CA CYS A 48 7.75 1.54 -7.38
C CYS A 48 6.39 1.56 -6.69
N THR A 49 6.40 1.34 -5.38
CA THR A 49 5.19 1.13 -4.59
C THR A 49 4.28 2.37 -4.47
N GLY A 50 4.78 3.57 -4.79
CA GLY A 50 4.04 4.81 -4.64
C GLY A 50 3.73 5.08 -3.17
N CYS A 51 2.45 5.23 -2.84
CA CYS A 51 2.00 5.44 -1.47
C CYS A 51 1.80 4.13 -0.67
N GLY A 52 2.19 2.99 -1.24
CA GLY A 52 2.14 1.70 -0.56
C GLY A 52 0.86 0.91 -0.77
N ILE A 53 0.15 1.15 -1.85
CA ILE A 53 -1.15 0.52 -2.11
C ILE A 53 -1.06 -1.00 -2.18
N ILE A 54 -0.12 -1.58 -2.94
CA ILE A 54 -0.03 -3.03 -3.09
C ILE A 54 0.36 -3.70 -1.77
N PRO A 55 1.40 -3.24 -1.04
CA PRO A 55 1.68 -3.80 0.28
C PRO A 55 0.48 -3.79 1.22
N LEU A 56 -0.29 -2.71 1.27
CA LEU A 56 -1.47 -2.63 2.13
C LEU A 56 -2.60 -3.55 1.66
N LEU A 57 -2.83 -3.64 0.35
CA LEU A 57 -3.82 -4.58 -0.19
C LEU A 57 -3.46 -6.03 0.16
N LEU A 58 -2.19 -6.41 0.04
CA LEU A 58 -1.75 -7.76 0.38
C LEU A 58 -1.83 -8.04 1.88
N SER A 59 -1.72 -7.00 2.72
CA SER A 59 -1.75 -7.17 4.17
C SER A 59 -3.16 -7.33 4.75
N ARG A 60 -4.20 -6.95 4.00
CA ARG A 60 -5.58 -6.93 4.52
C ARG A 60 -6.18 -8.32 4.71
N GLU A 61 -5.66 -9.33 4.01
CA GLU A 61 -6.15 -10.70 4.08
C GLU A 61 -5.04 -11.66 3.66
N ASN A 62 -4.81 -12.71 4.48
CA ASN A 62 -3.77 -13.70 4.19
C ASN A 62 -2.41 -13.07 3.92
N ALA A 63 -2.00 -12.13 4.77
CA ALA A 63 -0.77 -11.39 4.58
C ALA A 63 0.44 -12.33 4.39
N PRO A 64 1.37 -12.00 3.48
CA PRO A 64 2.62 -12.75 3.36
C PRO A 64 3.48 -12.59 4.62
N ALA A 65 4.52 -13.41 4.74
CA ALA A 65 5.41 -13.38 5.91
C ALA A 65 6.11 -12.03 6.04
N GLU A 66 6.46 -11.41 4.92
CA GLU A 66 7.12 -10.11 4.90
C GLU A 66 6.73 -9.37 3.63
N ILE A 67 6.48 -8.06 3.74
CA ILE A 67 6.22 -7.18 2.60
C ILE A 67 7.10 -5.96 2.74
N LYS A 68 7.80 -5.59 1.66
CA LYS A 68 8.55 -4.35 1.58
C LYS A 68 8.12 -3.56 0.35
N GLY A 69 7.82 -2.28 0.54
CA GLY A 69 7.60 -1.36 -0.56
C GLY A 69 8.85 -0.53 -0.79
N VAL A 70 9.18 -0.29 -2.04
CA VAL A 70 10.32 0.53 -2.44
C VAL A 70 9.82 1.66 -3.33
N GLU A 71 10.15 2.90 -2.95
CA GLU A 71 9.72 4.08 -3.67
C GLU A 71 10.84 5.12 -3.69
N ILE A 72 11.20 5.60 -4.88
CA ILE A 72 12.27 6.57 -5.03
C ILE A 72 11.85 7.99 -4.64
N PHE A 73 10.56 8.34 -4.78
CA PHE A 73 10.07 9.66 -4.41
C PHE A 73 9.83 9.75 -2.91
N PRO A 74 10.53 10.65 -2.19
CA PRO A 74 10.41 10.76 -0.73
C PRO A 74 8.97 10.97 -0.26
N GLU A 75 8.18 11.73 -0.99
CA GLU A 75 6.78 11.99 -0.64
C GLU A 75 5.96 10.70 -0.60
N GLY A 76 6.07 9.86 -1.62
CA GLY A 76 5.36 8.58 -1.66
C GLY A 76 5.84 7.64 -0.56
N ALA A 77 7.16 7.55 -0.36
CA ALA A 77 7.74 6.71 0.70
C ALA A 77 7.27 7.17 2.08
N ASP A 78 7.19 8.47 2.33
CA ASP A 78 6.68 9.01 3.58
C ASP A 78 5.20 8.67 3.79
N MET A 79 4.38 8.79 2.76
CA MET A 79 2.96 8.43 2.81
C MET A 79 2.80 6.95 3.14
N MET A 80 3.58 6.07 2.50
CA MET A 80 3.56 4.64 2.81
C MET A 80 3.94 4.38 4.26
N SER A 81 5.00 5.00 4.73
CA SER A 81 5.46 4.83 6.12
C SER A 81 4.38 5.23 7.13
N ARG A 82 3.70 6.35 6.88
CA ARG A 82 2.61 6.80 7.76
C ARG A 82 1.39 5.89 7.67
N SER A 83 1.06 5.38 6.48
CA SER A 83 -0.03 4.43 6.31
C SER A 83 0.25 3.11 7.04
N VAL A 84 1.48 2.60 6.97
CA VAL A 84 1.88 1.39 7.70
C VAL A 84 1.70 1.60 9.21
N LYS A 85 2.14 2.72 9.74
CA LYS A 85 1.99 3.04 11.17
C LYS A 85 0.52 3.21 11.57
N HIS A 86 -0.31 3.74 10.69
CA HIS A 86 -1.73 3.93 10.94
C HIS A 86 -2.46 2.59 11.08
N ASN A 87 -2.04 1.59 10.35
CA ASN A 87 -2.65 0.27 10.36
C ASN A 87 -1.91 -0.65 11.34
#